data_5619224e6714daf5964c63d8f494302e
#
_entry.id   5619224e6714daf5964c63d8f494302e
#
_cell.length_a   1.000
_cell.length_b   1.000
_cell.length_c   1.000
_cell.angle_alpha   90.00
_cell.angle_beta   90.00
_cell.angle_gamma   90.00
#
_symmetry.space_group_name_H-M   'P 1'
#
loop_
_entity.id
_entity.type
_entity.pdbx_description
1 polymer ?
#
loop_
_entity_poly.entity_id
_entity_poly.type
_entity_poly.pdbx_seq_one_letter_code
_entity_poly.pdbx_strand_id
1 'polypeptide(L)'
;MAFLRKHNLKLYTSLLFGFIASVSITLLVASTILHVNFEDIALKQVYRSDLNSLMLKSREVSNMTEIAKSLTYQIYSDSSLLPLQVYSDPSIYEIMLAMRQLNNYRMSLPFIESIYIYNAKTGVFYISSSSVQNGQQTREELDDQQIIQLLDDYEAYPPYTPIPRSYSVGTTKPKEVNVYTYLSYNTLNRLLDYAVVVNIMDSWINRDTTDTSHGPDEQTFIINKHGRLYSNHSEVAMLTDISDREYIRKILADSESGYFEHNIGGSKMLITYTGPDALEWRYVRITPYDQITSEIRAMRMNTVYFSSAILLLGFLISVILSMRLYKPIHTVLHRVHTLENERRNNMQIIRESLLRDYLLGRVEYSPGMLQDQLRSVGSKVRVDGCFMLVLLKIDHYKAALDQYGDDLKLIQYAMSNICLEIAADTYRAEAVNMGEGSIVLLLDADEEIADAGALPDLLKRM
;
A
#
# COMPACT_ATOMS: atom_id res chain seq x y z
N MET A 1 -23.91 -40.12 22.56
CA MET A 1 -24.09 -39.35 21.27
C MET A 1 -23.91 -37.84 21.36
N ALA A 2 -24.42 -37.13 22.37
CA ALA A 2 -24.25 -35.67 22.50
C ALA A 2 -22.80 -35.19 22.69
N PHE A 3 -21.97 -35.93 23.40
CA PHE A 3 -20.57 -35.58 23.69
C PHE A 3 -19.67 -35.67 22.46
N LEU A 4 -19.87 -36.65 21.59
CA LEU A 4 -19.17 -36.83 20.31
C LEU A 4 -19.54 -35.74 19.31
N ARG A 5 -20.80 -35.31 19.29
CA ARG A 5 -21.28 -34.23 18.45
C ARG A 5 -20.62 -32.89 18.82
N LYS A 6 -20.38 -32.66 20.12
CA LYS A 6 -19.75 -31.44 20.65
C LYS A 6 -18.25 -31.37 20.34
N HIS A 7 -17.55 -32.51 20.34
CA HIS A 7 -16.11 -32.59 20.02
C HIS A 7 -15.85 -32.41 18.52
N ASN A 8 -16.69 -32.97 17.70
CA ASN A 8 -16.62 -32.86 16.24
C ASN A 8 -16.90 -31.44 15.75
N LEU A 9 -17.82 -30.71 16.41
CA LEU A 9 -18.07 -29.30 16.10
C LEU A 9 -16.84 -28.43 16.45
N LYS A 10 -16.13 -28.74 17.52
CA LYS A 10 -14.92 -28.04 17.94
C LYS A 10 -13.78 -28.19 16.92
N LEU A 11 -13.58 -29.37 16.37
CA LEU A 11 -12.51 -29.61 15.37
C LEU A 11 -12.80 -28.85 14.06
N TYR A 12 -14.05 -28.90 13.58
CA TYR A 12 -14.47 -28.16 12.42
C TYR A 12 -14.31 -26.64 12.60
N THR A 13 -14.77 -26.10 13.71
CA THR A 13 -14.66 -24.68 14.02
C THR A 13 -13.20 -24.24 14.20
N SER A 14 -12.35 -25.06 14.80
CA SER A 14 -10.93 -24.78 14.97
C SER A 14 -10.19 -24.72 13.64
N LEU A 15 -10.45 -25.66 12.72
CA LEU A 15 -9.86 -25.65 11.38
C LEU A 15 -10.35 -24.45 10.57
N LEU A 16 -11.65 -24.18 10.57
CA LEU A 16 -12.25 -23.04 9.90
C LEU A 16 -11.64 -21.72 10.41
N PHE A 17 -11.57 -21.57 11.75
CA PHE A 17 -11.01 -20.37 12.36
C PHE A 17 -9.51 -20.22 12.06
N GLY A 18 -8.74 -21.32 12.05
CA GLY A 18 -7.33 -21.31 11.68
C GLY A 18 -7.08 -20.83 10.24
N PHE A 19 -7.87 -21.31 9.28
CA PHE A 19 -7.76 -20.88 7.88
C PHE A 19 -8.17 -19.43 7.70
N ILE A 20 -9.28 -18.99 8.31
CA ILE A 20 -9.75 -17.60 8.23
C ILE A 20 -8.73 -16.68 8.89
N ALA A 21 -8.22 -17.01 10.07
CA ALA A 21 -7.22 -16.21 10.78
C ALA A 21 -5.93 -16.07 9.95
N SER A 22 -5.43 -17.16 9.36
CA SER A 22 -4.25 -17.13 8.49
C SER A 22 -4.41 -16.21 7.30
N VAL A 23 -5.52 -16.32 6.55
CA VAL A 23 -5.81 -15.47 5.39
C VAL A 23 -5.97 -14.01 5.81
N SER A 24 -6.70 -13.76 6.91
CA SER A 24 -6.95 -12.39 7.41
C SER A 24 -5.66 -11.71 7.86
N ILE A 25 -4.79 -12.41 8.60
CA ILE A 25 -3.51 -11.87 9.07
C ILE A 25 -2.60 -11.56 7.87
N THR A 26 -2.48 -12.48 6.91
CA THR A 26 -1.66 -12.27 5.72
C THR A 26 -2.13 -11.06 4.90
N LEU A 27 -3.45 -10.91 4.70
CA LEU A 27 -4.04 -9.77 4.00
C LEU A 27 -3.81 -8.46 4.76
N LEU A 28 -3.95 -8.46 6.08
CA LEU A 28 -3.78 -7.29 6.91
C LEU A 28 -2.32 -6.81 6.87
N VAL A 29 -1.36 -7.72 6.97
CA VAL A 29 0.07 -7.42 6.86
C VAL A 29 0.40 -6.89 5.46
N ALA A 30 -0.05 -7.55 4.40
CA ALA A 30 0.18 -7.12 3.02
C ALA A 30 -0.45 -5.75 2.73
N SER A 31 -1.69 -5.52 3.20
CA SER A 31 -2.37 -4.23 3.05
C SER A 31 -1.67 -3.10 3.78
N THR A 32 -1.15 -3.36 4.99
CA THR A 32 -0.41 -2.36 5.76
C THR A 32 0.91 -1.99 5.09
N ILE A 33 1.66 -2.99 4.61
CA ILE A 33 2.92 -2.76 3.87
C ILE A 33 2.67 -1.95 2.59
N LEU A 34 1.64 -2.31 1.82
CA LEU A 34 1.23 -1.57 0.63
C LEU A 34 0.86 -0.12 0.97
N HIS A 35 0.10 0.10 2.05
CA HIS A 35 -0.35 1.43 2.44
C HIS A 35 0.81 2.37 2.79
N VAL A 36 1.77 1.91 3.60
CA VAL A 36 2.94 2.71 4.00
C VAL A 36 3.85 3.03 2.81
N ASN A 37 4.06 2.06 1.92
CA ASN A 37 4.93 2.27 0.75
C ASN A 37 4.28 3.12 -0.35
N PHE A 38 2.93 3.12 -0.45
CA PHE A 38 2.24 3.83 -1.53
C PHE A 38 2.34 5.34 -1.41
N GLU A 39 2.27 5.88 -0.20
CA GLU A 39 2.36 7.32 0.06
C GLU A 39 3.74 7.87 -0.33
N ASP A 40 4.79 7.16 0.06
CA ASP A 40 6.18 7.53 -0.26
C ASP A 40 6.49 7.45 -1.76
N ILE A 41 5.96 6.43 -2.44
CA ILE A 41 6.13 6.26 -3.89
C ILE A 41 5.40 7.36 -4.65
N ALA A 42 4.18 7.68 -4.25
CA ALA A 42 3.38 8.70 -4.92
C ALA A 42 4.00 10.10 -4.76
N LEU A 43 4.44 10.47 -3.56
CA LEU A 43 5.14 11.74 -3.34
C LEU A 43 6.41 11.84 -4.19
N LYS A 44 7.21 10.77 -4.25
CA LYS A 44 8.41 10.74 -5.10
C LYS A 44 8.07 10.83 -6.59
N GLN A 45 6.96 10.25 -7.02
CA GLN A 45 6.52 10.32 -8.41
C GLN A 45 6.04 11.72 -8.77
N VAL A 46 5.24 12.36 -7.92
CA VAL A 46 4.82 13.76 -8.12
C VAL A 46 6.04 14.67 -8.12
N TYR A 47 6.93 14.55 -7.14
CA TYR A 47 8.17 15.31 -7.13
C TYR A 47 8.97 15.18 -8.42
N ARG A 48 9.17 13.94 -8.92
CA ARG A 48 9.89 13.73 -10.19
C ARG A 48 9.18 14.33 -11.38
N SER A 49 7.86 14.25 -11.43
CA SER A 49 7.03 14.86 -12.47
C SER A 49 7.16 16.37 -12.43
N ASP A 50 7.00 16.98 -11.26
CA ASP A 50 7.11 18.42 -11.05
C ASP A 50 8.50 18.92 -11.39
N LEU A 51 9.54 18.25 -10.90
CA LEU A 51 10.92 18.62 -11.19
C LEU A 51 11.23 18.55 -12.69
N ASN A 52 10.80 17.50 -13.39
CA ASN A 52 10.95 17.39 -14.82
C ASN A 52 10.24 18.53 -15.58
N SER A 53 9.02 18.86 -15.17
CA SER A 53 8.25 19.96 -15.74
C SER A 53 8.95 21.31 -15.50
N LEU A 54 9.45 21.56 -14.29
CA LEU A 54 10.22 22.76 -13.96
C LEU A 54 11.53 22.85 -14.75
N MET A 55 12.24 21.74 -14.93
CA MET A 55 13.45 21.67 -15.75
C MET A 55 13.17 21.93 -17.23
N LEU A 56 12.05 21.42 -17.77
CA LEU A 56 11.63 21.73 -19.14
C LEU A 56 11.34 23.23 -19.28
N LYS A 57 10.64 23.81 -18.31
CA LYS A 57 10.36 25.25 -18.29
C LYS A 57 11.65 26.08 -18.22
N SER A 58 12.60 25.69 -17.39
CA SER A 58 13.93 26.32 -17.33
C SER A 58 14.67 26.28 -18.68
N ARG A 59 14.63 25.13 -19.37
CA ARG A 59 15.21 25.01 -20.72
C ARG A 59 14.50 25.87 -21.76
N GLU A 60 13.18 25.95 -21.70
CA GLU A 60 12.38 26.79 -22.58
C GLU A 60 12.74 28.26 -22.40
N VAL A 61 12.83 28.75 -21.17
CA VAL A 61 13.27 30.10 -20.83
C VAL A 61 14.69 30.36 -21.31
N SER A 62 15.62 29.42 -21.11
CA SER A 62 16.99 29.51 -21.59
C SER A 62 17.04 29.58 -23.11
N ASN A 63 16.30 28.77 -23.83
CA ASN A 63 16.23 28.80 -25.30
C ASN A 63 15.66 30.13 -25.81
N MET A 64 14.59 30.64 -25.17
CA MET A 64 14.02 31.95 -25.52
C MET A 64 15.02 33.07 -25.27
N THR A 65 15.77 32.99 -24.16
CA THR A 65 16.84 33.95 -23.87
C THR A 65 17.90 33.97 -24.97
N GLU A 66 18.36 32.82 -25.43
CA GLU A 66 19.34 32.73 -26.51
C GLU A 66 18.80 33.25 -27.87
N ILE A 67 17.52 32.94 -28.18
CA ILE A 67 16.85 33.47 -29.38
C ILE A 67 16.74 34.99 -29.28
N ALA A 68 16.27 35.53 -28.16
CA ALA A 68 16.13 36.96 -27.92
C ALA A 68 17.46 37.69 -28.02
N LYS A 69 18.50 37.14 -27.46
CA LYS A 69 19.87 37.63 -27.55
C LYS A 69 20.37 37.66 -28.99
N SER A 70 20.21 36.58 -29.73
CA SER A 70 20.58 36.49 -31.14
C SER A 70 19.81 37.50 -31.98
N LEU A 71 18.51 37.64 -31.77
CA LEU A 71 17.68 38.62 -32.49
C LEU A 71 18.09 40.06 -32.15
N THR A 72 18.30 40.36 -30.88
CA THR A 72 18.73 41.69 -30.43
C THR A 72 20.07 42.06 -31.07
N TYR A 73 21.01 41.11 -31.17
CA TYR A 73 22.28 41.31 -31.87
C TYR A 73 22.09 41.54 -33.37
N GLN A 74 21.20 40.76 -34.04
CA GLN A 74 20.90 40.93 -35.45
C GLN A 74 20.33 42.34 -35.74
N ILE A 75 19.35 42.77 -34.92
CA ILE A 75 18.75 44.12 -35.06
C ILE A 75 19.79 45.20 -34.80
N TYR A 76 20.65 45.01 -33.79
CA TYR A 76 21.72 45.96 -33.47
C TYR A 76 22.71 46.12 -34.62
N SER A 77 23.02 45.05 -35.37
CA SER A 77 24.02 45.00 -36.43
C SER A 77 23.43 45.21 -37.83
N ASP A 78 22.11 45.36 -37.97
CA ASP A 78 21.45 45.51 -39.29
C ASP A 78 21.64 46.90 -39.85
N SER A 79 22.40 47.00 -40.97
CA SER A 79 22.67 48.24 -41.65
C SER A 79 21.40 48.92 -42.21
N SER A 80 20.35 48.19 -42.48
CA SER A 80 19.07 48.75 -42.92
C SER A 80 18.34 49.57 -41.84
N LEU A 81 18.72 49.41 -40.61
CA LEU A 81 18.20 50.13 -39.45
C LEU A 81 19.05 51.31 -39.01
N LEU A 82 20.21 51.57 -39.65
CA LEU A 82 21.07 52.71 -39.38
C LEU A 82 20.35 54.08 -39.40
N PRO A 83 19.36 54.33 -40.29
CA PRO A 83 18.59 55.58 -40.26
C PRO A 83 17.90 55.82 -38.92
N LEU A 84 17.43 54.74 -38.24
CA LEU A 84 16.78 54.84 -36.93
C LEU A 84 17.80 54.90 -35.79
N GLN A 85 18.98 54.33 -35.96
CA GLN A 85 19.99 54.21 -34.93
C GLN A 85 20.87 55.44 -34.79
N VAL A 86 21.35 55.99 -35.89
CA VAL A 86 22.47 56.95 -35.89
C VAL A 86 22.18 58.26 -36.60
N TYR A 87 21.25 58.31 -37.53
CA TYR A 87 21.01 59.53 -38.29
C TYR A 87 20.31 60.61 -37.43
N SER A 88 20.79 61.85 -37.53
CA SER A 88 20.20 62.97 -36.80
C SER A 88 18.96 63.54 -37.49
N ASP A 89 18.84 63.36 -38.80
CA ASP A 89 17.70 63.83 -39.59
C ASP A 89 17.43 62.85 -40.75
N PRO A 90 16.92 61.62 -40.44
CA PRO A 90 16.59 60.69 -41.50
C PRO A 90 15.36 61.15 -42.30
N SER A 91 15.37 60.91 -43.60
CA SER A 91 14.21 61.19 -44.43
C SER A 91 13.00 60.30 -44.07
N ILE A 92 11.80 60.79 -44.34
CA ILE A 92 10.56 60.02 -44.13
C ILE A 92 10.58 58.68 -44.85
N TYR A 93 11.18 58.59 -46.00
CA TYR A 93 11.32 57.37 -46.80
C TYR A 93 12.26 56.36 -46.10
N GLU A 94 13.39 56.83 -45.61
CA GLU A 94 14.36 55.99 -44.82
C GLU A 94 13.72 55.45 -43.53
N ILE A 95 13.01 56.32 -42.79
CA ILE A 95 12.26 55.92 -41.60
C ILE A 95 11.23 54.84 -41.97
N MET A 96 10.46 55.02 -43.02
CA MET A 96 9.42 54.09 -43.44
C MET A 96 10.00 52.71 -43.82
N LEU A 97 11.12 52.66 -44.56
CA LEU A 97 11.78 51.41 -44.91
C LEU A 97 12.36 50.69 -43.67
N ALA A 98 13.06 51.42 -42.82
CA ALA A 98 13.65 50.88 -41.63
C ALA A 98 12.59 50.42 -40.61
N MET A 99 11.51 51.16 -40.44
CA MET A 99 10.36 50.73 -39.60
C MET A 99 9.68 49.47 -40.15
N ARG A 100 9.56 49.35 -41.45
CA ARG A 100 9.06 48.11 -42.07
C ARG A 100 9.94 46.92 -41.72
N GLN A 101 11.26 47.08 -41.80
CA GLN A 101 12.21 46.06 -41.44
C GLN A 101 12.13 45.72 -39.92
N LEU A 102 12.03 46.73 -39.08
CA LEU A 102 11.83 46.53 -37.63
C LEU A 102 10.56 45.75 -37.32
N ASN A 103 9.46 46.06 -38.03
CA ASN A 103 8.21 45.31 -37.90
C ASN A 103 8.34 43.87 -38.39
N ASN A 104 9.10 43.57 -39.44
CA ASN A 104 9.39 42.21 -39.89
C ASN A 104 10.11 41.41 -38.82
N TYR A 105 11.10 41.99 -38.13
CA TYR A 105 11.76 41.34 -36.99
C TYR A 105 10.76 41.02 -35.90
N ARG A 106 9.91 41.98 -35.50
CA ARG A 106 8.91 41.72 -34.48
C ARG A 106 7.92 40.60 -34.87
N MET A 107 7.44 40.60 -36.10
CA MET A 107 6.48 39.61 -36.59
C MET A 107 7.09 38.23 -36.84
N SER A 108 8.43 38.14 -36.91
CA SER A 108 9.12 36.84 -37.14
C SER A 108 8.96 35.88 -36.00
N LEU A 109 8.74 36.37 -34.77
CA LEU A 109 8.63 35.57 -33.57
C LEU A 109 7.39 36.00 -32.75
N PRO A 110 6.45 35.10 -32.51
CA PRO A 110 5.15 35.44 -31.88
C PRO A 110 5.23 35.84 -30.42
N PHE A 111 6.37 35.59 -29.75
CA PHE A 111 6.57 35.93 -28.35
C PHE A 111 7.15 37.33 -28.15
N ILE A 112 7.53 38.05 -29.21
CA ILE A 112 8.01 39.41 -29.10
C ILE A 112 6.80 40.35 -28.94
N GLU A 113 6.75 41.06 -27.84
CA GLU A 113 5.77 42.09 -27.57
C GLU A 113 6.09 43.35 -28.39
N SER A 114 7.35 43.84 -28.27
CA SER A 114 7.77 45.03 -28.91
C SER A 114 9.30 45.09 -29.11
N ILE A 115 9.71 45.90 -30.10
CA ILE A 115 11.12 46.21 -30.33
C ILE A 115 11.22 47.74 -30.38
N TYR A 116 12.16 48.29 -29.59
CA TYR A 116 12.46 49.73 -29.62
C TYR A 116 13.88 49.94 -30.13
N ILE A 117 14.06 50.95 -30.95
CA ILE A 117 15.37 51.54 -31.28
C ILE A 117 15.40 52.95 -30.70
N TYR A 118 16.29 53.16 -29.75
CA TYR A 118 16.53 54.47 -29.17
C TYR A 118 17.72 55.13 -29.84
N ASN A 119 17.53 56.33 -30.41
CA ASN A 119 18.58 57.14 -30.96
C ASN A 119 18.94 58.23 -29.92
N ALA A 120 20.09 58.12 -29.32
CA ALA A 120 20.50 59.03 -28.24
C ALA A 120 20.84 60.45 -28.74
N LYS A 121 21.19 60.63 -30.03
CA LYS A 121 21.46 61.95 -30.64
C LYS A 121 20.21 62.80 -30.80
N THR A 122 19.08 62.16 -31.09
CA THR A 122 17.81 62.84 -31.28
C THR A 122 16.87 62.73 -30.10
N GLY A 123 17.12 61.80 -29.17
CA GLY A 123 16.25 61.49 -28.06
C GLY A 123 14.97 60.74 -28.45
N VAL A 124 14.92 60.18 -29.65
CA VAL A 124 13.72 59.60 -30.27
C VAL A 124 13.74 58.08 -30.16
N PHE A 125 12.58 57.49 -29.87
CA PHE A 125 12.29 56.07 -29.90
C PHE A 125 11.56 55.72 -31.19
N TYR A 126 12.01 54.70 -31.90
CA TYR A 126 11.30 54.07 -33.00
C TYR A 126 10.78 52.72 -32.54
N ILE A 127 9.47 52.53 -32.57
CA ILE A 127 8.78 51.43 -31.85
C ILE A 127 8.01 50.58 -32.86
N SER A 128 8.24 49.28 -32.83
CA SER A 128 7.34 48.27 -33.38
C SER A 128 6.76 47.44 -32.23
N SER A 129 5.46 47.53 -31.97
CA SER A 129 4.77 46.85 -30.87
C SER A 129 3.55 46.12 -31.36
N SER A 130 3.16 45.07 -30.64
CA SER A 130 1.87 44.37 -30.77
C SER A 130 0.75 45.12 -30.06
N SER A 131 1.09 45.99 -29.11
CA SER A 131 0.17 46.83 -28.34
C SER A 131 -0.10 48.19 -29.02
N VAL A 132 -0.36 49.23 -28.30
CA VAL A 132 -0.99 50.44 -28.84
C VAL A 132 -0.03 51.42 -29.52
N GLN A 133 1.24 51.44 -29.12
CA GLN A 133 2.18 52.47 -29.62
C GLN A 133 3.13 51.92 -30.69
N ASN A 134 2.95 52.35 -31.92
CA ASN A 134 3.86 52.08 -33.03
C ASN A 134 4.33 53.38 -33.66
N GLY A 135 5.55 53.42 -34.15
CA GLY A 135 6.10 54.56 -34.87
C GLY A 135 7.15 55.31 -34.05
N GLN A 136 7.26 56.62 -34.33
CA GLN A 136 8.22 57.52 -33.70
C GLN A 136 7.61 58.17 -32.47
N GLN A 137 8.34 58.14 -31.34
CA GLN A 137 7.92 58.71 -30.05
C GLN A 137 9.08 59.49 -29.42
N THR A 138 8.76 60.55 -28.76
CA THR A 138 9.73 61.25 -27.89
C THR A 138 9.75 60.64 -26.51
N ARG A 139 10.72 61.00 -25.69
CA ARG A 139 10.79 60.51 -24.29
C ARG A 139 9.54 60.83 -23.44
N GLU A 140 8.92 62.00 -23.74
CA GLU A 140 7.75 62.49 -23.02
C GLU A 140 6.45 61.81 -23.48
N GLU A 141 6.39 61.35 -24.73
CA GLU A 141 5.23 60.68 -25.33
C GLU A 141 5.17 59.19 -25.11
N LEU A 142 6.31 58.60 -24.68
CA LEU A 142 6.41 57.18 -24.48
C LEU A 142 5.63 56.72 -23.25
N ASP A 143 4.72 55.76 -23.39
CA ASP A 143 3.98 55.16 -22.29
C ASP A 143 4.90 54.35 -21.33
N ASP A 144 5.91 53.68 -21.89
CA ASP A 144 6.89 52.89 -21.13
C ASP A 144 7.96 53.78 -20.48
N GLN A 145 7.61 54.48 -19.44
CA GLN A 145 8.54 55.36 -18.72
C GLN A 145 9.67 54.60 -17.99
N GLN A 146 9.49 53.31 -17.74
CA GLN A 146 10.52 52.49 -17.08
C GLN A 146 11.71 52.23 -18.00
N ILE A 147 11.50 52.17 -19.35
CA ILE A 147 12.62 51.95 -20.25
C ILE A 147 13.52 53.20 -20.29
N ILE A 148 13.00 54.37 -20.07
CA ILE A 148 13.79 55.58 -19.98
C ILE A 148 14.75 55.55 -18.82
N GLN A 149 14.23 55.16 -17.62
CA GLN A 149 15.07 54.98 -16.43
C GLN A 149 16.15 53.93 -16.63
N LEU A 150 15.79 52.80 -17.30
CA LEU A 150 16.72 51.74 -17.61
C LEU A 150 17.84 52.20 -18.59
N LEU A 151 17.48 53.04 -19.58
CA LEU A 151 18.45 53.59 -20.50
C LEU A 151 19.31 54.71 -19.88
N ASP A 152 18.80 55.43 -18.90
CA ASP A 152 19.56 56.44 -18.18
C ASP A 152 20.60 55.78 -17.24
N ASP A 153 20.35 54.55 -16.76
CA ASP A 153 21.26 53.74 -15.95
C ASP A 153 21.71 52.46 -16.68
N TYR A 154 21.92 52.53 -17.98
CA TYR A 154 22.14 51.35 -18.83
C TYR A 154 23.36 50.53 -18.43
N GLU A 155 24.41 51.16 -17.85
CA GLU A 155 25.62 50.48 -17.40
C GLU A 155 25.38 49.46 -16.26
N ALA A 156 24.32 49.62 -15.49
CA ALA A 156 23.90 48.68 -14.44
C ALA A 156 23.34 47.36 -14.99
N TYR A 157 22.98 47.37 -16.29
CA TYR A 157 22.33 46.21 -16.93
C TYR A 157 23.21 45.62 -18.01
N PRO A 158 23.83 44.45 -17.81
CA PRO A 158 24.65 43.80 -18.82
C PRO A 158 23.86 43.58 -20.10
N PRO A 159 24.46 43.82 -21.28
CA PRO A 159 23.78 43.57 -22.54
C PRO A 159 23.32 42.13 -22.69
N TYR A 160 22.22 41.94 -23.40
CA TYR A 160 21.61 40.64 -23.73
C TYR A 160 21.17 39.79 -22.52
N THR A 161 21.03 40.39 -21.33
CA THR A 161 20.46 39.72 -20.16
C THR A 161 18.97 40.06 -20.04
N PRO A 162 18.13 39.09 -19.62
CA PRO A 162 16.70 39.37 -19.43
C PRO A 162 16.47 40.24 -18.18
N ILE A 163 15.82 41.37 -18.38
CA ILE A 163 15.42 42.31 -17.36
C ILE A 163 13.91 42.25 -17.22
N PRO A 164 13.37 41.64 -16.15
CA PRO A 164 11.91 41.60 -15.93
C PRO A 164 11.39 42.99 -15.61
N ARG A 165 10.30 43.40 -16.26
CA ARG A 165 9.66 44.71 -16.09
C ARG A 165 8.15 44.62 -16.21
N SER A 166 7.47 45.56 -15.56
CA SER A 166 6.04 45.76 -15.71
C SER A 166 5.78 47.23 -15.96
N TYR A 167 5.07 47.56 -17.03
CA TYR A 167 4.72 48.93 -17.38
C TYR A 167 3.25 49.03 -17.80
N SER A 168 2.67 50.22 -17.71
CA SER A 168 1.29 50.47 -18.08
C SER A 168 1.21 51.18 -19.45
N VAL A 169 0.32 50.71 -20.33
CA VAL A 169 0.07 51.29 -21.64
C VAL A 169 -1.34 51.84 -21.70
N GLY A 170 -1.46 53.03 -22.23
CA GLY A 170 -2.74 53.73 -22.41
C GLY A 170 -3.17 54.62 -21.23
N THR A 171 -3.69 55.80 -21.57
CA THR A 171 -4.08 56.84 -20.59
C THR A 171 -5.48 56.65 -20.03
N THR A 172 -6.43 56.10 -20.82
CA THR A 172 -7.86 56.04 -20.39
C THR A 172 -8.21 54.71 -19.69
N LYS A 173 -7.58 53.63 -20.04
CA LYS A 173 -7.65 52.32 -19.36
C LYS A 173 -6.26 51.70 -19.35
N PRO A 174 -5.46 52.02 -18.34
CA PRO A 174 -4.10 51.47 -18.28
C PRO A 174 -4.13 49.95 -18.27
N LYS A 175 -3.48 49.35 -19.25
CA LYS A 175 -3.24 47.91 -19.31
C LYS A 175 -1.82 47.65 -18.86
N GLU A 176 -1.67 46.86 -17.85
CA GLU A 176 -0.36 46.40 -17.38
C GLU A 176 0.23 45.39 -18.38
N VAL A 177 1.47 45.61 -18.78
CA VAL A 177 2.22 44.76 -19.69
C VAL A 177 3.47 44.28 -18.98
N ASN A 178 3.56 42.96 -18.78
CA ASN A 178 4.70 42.31 -18.17
C ASN A 178 5.60 41.77 -19.27
N VAL A 179 6.89 42.10 -19.20
CA VAL A 179 7.87 41.71 -20.19
C VAL A 179 9.22 41.38 -19.59
N TYR A 180 9.98 40.62 -20.37
CA TYR A 180 11.41 40.46 -20.16
C TYR A 180 12.12 41.25 -21.26
N THR A 181 12.87 42.25 -20.83
CA THR A 181 13.53 43.20 -21.73
C THR A 181 14.98 42.76 -21.94
N TYR A 182 15.38 42.70 -23.17
CA TYR A 182 16.77 42.50 -23.61
C TYR A 182 17.28 43.79 -24.20
N LEU A 183 18.40 44.26 -23.64
CA LEU A 183 19.04 45.51 -24.05
C LEU A 183 20.35 45.23 -24.81
N SER A 184 20.56 45.92 -25.93
CA SER A 184 21.86 45.93 -26.63
C SER A 184 22.30 47.38 -26.84
N TYR A 185 23.53 47.67 -26.50
CA TYR A 185 24.17 48.98 -26.65
C TYR A 185 25.68 48.81 -26.84
N ASN A 186 26.35 49.88 -27.23
CA ASN A 186 27.81 49.84 -27.43
C ASN A 186 28.52 49.93 -26.08
N THR A 187 29.29 48.90 -25.75
CA THR A 187 30.05 48.83 -24.51
C THR A 187 31.47 49.43 -24.60
N LEU A 188 31.92 49.76 -25.83
CA LEU A 188 33.31 50.19 -26.03
C LEU A 188 33.56 51.66 -25.67
N ASN A 189 32.58 52.54 -25.94
CA ASN A 189 32.77 54.01 -25.88
C ASN A 189 32.21 54.64 -24.59
N ARG A 190 31.60 53.90 -23.67
CA ARG A 190 30.92 54.42 -22.48
C ARG A 190 29.92 55.57 -22.77
N LEU A 191 29.51 55.72 -24.01
CA LEU A 191 28.51 56.68 -24.45
C LEU A 191 27.40 55.87 -25.13
N LEU A 192 26.17 56.15 -24.77
CA LEU A 192 25.01 55.55 -25.40
C LEU A 192 24.73 56.27 -26.71
N ASP A 193 25.27 55.79 -27.82
CA ASP A 193 24.96 56.35 -29.16
C ASP A 193 23.56 55.97 -29.58
N TYR A 194 23.21 54.69 -29.43
CA TYR A 194 21.90 54.14 -29.66
C TYR A 194 21.73 52.83 -28.87
N ALA A 195 20.49 52.44 -28.62
CA ALA A 195 20.17 51.18 -28.01
C ALA A 195 19.07 50.44 -28.75
N VAL A 196 19.16 49.12 -28.73
CA VAL A 196 18.10 48.23 -29.21
C VAL A 196 17.52 47.51 -28.00
N VAL A 197 16.20 47.60 -27.88
CA VAL A 197 15.41 46.99 -26.82
C VAL A 197 14.46 45.96 -27.41
N VAL A 198 14.52 44.73 -26.98
CA VAL A 198 13.60 43.67 -27.37
C VAL A 198 12.81 43.23 -26.13
N ASN A 199 11.51 43.41 -26.18
CA ASN A 199 10.59 43.00 -25.11
C ASN A 199 9.90 41.69 -25.47
N ILE A 200 10.02 40.70 -24.61
CA ILE A 200 9.36 39.39 -24.71
C ILE A 200 8.19 39.35 -23.74
N MET A 201 7.05 38.86 -24.23
CA MET A 201 5.84 38.71 -23.40
C MET A 201 6.05 37.73 -22.24
N ASP A 202 5.72 38.13 -21.01
CA ASP A 202 5.67 37.27 -19.84
C ASP A 202 4.76 36.06 -20.05
N SER A 203 3.64 36.23 -20.72
CA SER A 203 2.68 35.15 -21.01
C SER A 203 3.28 33.97 -21.79
N TRP A 204 4.41 34.16 -22.50
CA TRP A 204 5.11 33.07 -23.15
C TRP A 204 5.97 32.24 -22.21
N ILE A 205 6.60 32.89 -21.25
CA ILE A 205 7.38 32.21 -20.21
C ILE A 205 6.45 31.51 -19.22
N ASN A 206 5.30 32.12 -18.93
CA ASN A 206 4.27 31.58 -18.04
C ASN A 206 3.20 30.76 -18.78
N ARG A 207 3.37 30.51 -20.07
CA ARG A 207 2.48 29.64 -20.82
C ARG A 207 2.52 28.27 -20.16
N ASP A 208 1.47 27.96 -19.44
CA ASP A 208 1.29 26.61 -18.94
C ASP A 208 1.32 25.69 -20.16
N THR A 209 2.32 24.85 -20.19
CA THR A 209 2.21 23.61 -20.95
C THR A 209 1.07 22.89 -20.25
N THR A 210 -0.16 23.23 -20.65
CA THR A 210 -1.38 22.65 -20.16
C THR A 210 -1.40 21.18 -20.52
N ASP A 211 -0.67 20.42 -19.74
CA ASP A 211 -1.09 19.07 -19.45
C ASP A 211 -2.32 19.21 -18.56
N THR A 212 -3.45 18.86 -19.12
CA THR A 212 -4.80 18.89 -18.53
C THR A 212 -4.97 18.01 -17.28
N SER A 213 -3.88 17.62 -16.66
CA SER A 213 -3.85 16.76 -15.47
C SER A 213 -3.71 17.52 -14.13
N HIS A 214 -3.52 18.85 -14.15
CA HIS A 214 -3.20 19.60 -12.94
C HIS A 214 -4.36 20.52 -12.54
N GLY A 215 -4.70 20.55 -11.26
CA GLY A 215 -5.86 21.25 -10.73
C GLY A 215 -5.71 22.77 -10.69
N PRO A 216 -6.81 23.51 -10.47
CA PRO A 216 -6.83 24.99 -10.51
C PRO A 216 -6.01 25.66 -9.39
N ASP A 217 -5.57 24.92 -8.38
CA ASP A 217 -4.84 25.48 -7.24
C ASP A 217 -3.31 25.26 -7.31
N GLU A 218 -2.80 24.74 -8.41
CA GLU A 218 -1.37 24.55 -8.62
C GLU A 218 -0.71 25.87 -9.05
N GLN A 219 0.32 26.29 -8.33
CA GLN A 219 1.04 27.53 -8.61
C GLN A 219 2.48 27.23 -9.03
N THR A 220 2.85 27.70 -10.23
CA THR A 220 4.22 27.68 -10.72
C THR A 220 4.73 29.10 -10.93
N PHE A 221 5.90 29.42 -10.39
CA PHE A 221 6.49 30.74 -10.52
C PHE A 221 8.02 30.69 -10.54
N ILE A 222 8.62 31.81 -10.94
CA ILE A 222 10.07 31.97 -11.07
C ILE A 222 10.51 33.02 -10.04
N ILE A 223 11.58 32.74 -9.31
CA ILE A 223 12.21 33.69 -8.40
C ILE A 223 13.68 33.88 -8.74
N ASN A 224 14.19 35.07 -8.45
CA ASN A 224 15.62 35.34 -8.52
C ASN A 224 16.34 34.97 -7.22
N LYS A 225 17.66 35.17 -7.19
CA LYS A 225 18.50 34.92 -6.00
C LYS A 225 18.16 35.75 -4.75
N HIS A 226 17.42 36.83 -4.89
CA HIS A 226 16.97 37.70 -3.79
C HIS A 226 15.54 37.43 -3.34
N GLY A 227 14.84 36.43 -3.93
CA GLY A 227 13.45 36.12 -3.59
C GLY A 227 12.43 37.05 -4.24
N ARG A 228 12.78 37.80 -5.29
CA ARG A 228 11.83 38.58 -6.09
C ARG A 228 11.16 37.70 -7.12
N LEU A 229 9.85 37.85 -7.24
CA LEU A 229 9.02 37.15 -8.21
C LEU A 229 9.26 37.65 -9.63
N TYR A 230 9.68 36.80 -10.52
CA TYR A 230 9.96 37.17 -11.92
C TYR A 230 8.86 36.72 -12.89
N SER A 231 7.94 35.90 -12.48
CA SER A 231 6.77 35.56 -13.28
C SER A 231 5.49 35.96 -12.56
N ASN A 232 4.50 36.44 -13.30
CA ASN A 232 3.21 36.75 -12.73
C ASN A 232 2.36 35.48 -12.62
N HIS A 233 1.86 35.16 -11.42
CA HIS A 233 0.86 34.13 -11.26
C HIS A 233 -0.24 34.60 -10.30
N SER A 234 -1.42 34.71 -10.85
CA SER A 234 -2.77 34.96 -10.30
C SER A 234 -2.99 36.01 -9.19
N GLU A 235 -2.14 36.13 -8.17
CA GLU A 235 -2.44 37.00 -7.02
C GLU A 235 -1.33 37.98 -6.64
N VAL A 236 -0.12 37.75 -7.11
CA VAL A 236 1.06 38.56 -6.74
C VAL A 236 1.68 39.17 -7.98
N ALA A 237 1.80 40.48 -8.01
CA ALA A 237 2.39 41.21 -9.13
C ALA A 237 3.85 40.83 -9.36
N MET A 238 4.29 40.83 -10.62
CA MET A 238 5.67 40.65 -11.00
C MET A 238 6.58 41.65 -10.26
N LEU A 239 7.78 41.26 -9.90
CA LEU A 239 8.78 42.02 -9.12
C LEU A 239 8.46 42.19 -7.64
N THR A 240 7.38 41.64 -7.13
CA THR A 240 7.11 41.66 -5.69
C THR A 240 8.21 40.87 -4.97
N ASP A 241 8.67 41.42 -3.87
CA ASP A 241 9.60 40.75 -2.96
C ASP A 241 8.81 39.79 -2.07
N ILE A 242 9.12 38.51 -2.16
CA ILE A 242 8.50 37.44 -1.37
C ILE A 242 9.51 36.71 -0.48
N SER A 243 10.70 37.28 -0.32
CA SER A 243 11.80 36.70 0.48
C SER A 243 11.46 36.51 1.97
N ASP A 244 10.49 37.26 2.48
CA ASP A 244 10.01 37.15 3.85
C ASP A 244 9.27 35.83 4.14
N ARG A 245 8.76 35.17 3.09
CA ARG A 245 8.04 33.89 3.25
C ARG A 245 9.01 32.78 3.64
N GLU A 246 8.69 32.03 4.68
CA GLU A 246 9.54 30.99 5.26
C GLU A 246 9.98 29.96 4.23
N TYR A 247 9.07 29.51 3.37
CA TYR A 247 9.38 28.54 2.33
C TYR A 247 10.32 29.08 1.25
N ILE A 248 10.25 30.39 0.94
CA ILE A 248 11.20 31.03 -0.01
C ILE A 248 12.59 31.09 0.59
N ARG A 249 12.72 31.46 1.87
CA ARG A 249 14.02 31.45 2.56
C ARG A 249 14.68 30.07 2.53
N LYS A 250 13.87 29.02 2.71
CA LYS A 250 14.35 27.65 2.66
C LYS A 250 14.82 27.27 1.24
N ILE A 251 14.09 27.65 0.19
CA ILE A 251 14.49 27.45 -1.19
C ILE A 251 15.79 28.17 -1.51
N LEU A 252 15.94 29.42 -1.07
CA LEU A 252 17.13 30.25 -1.36
C LEU A 252 18.38 29.74 -0.63
N ALA A 253 18.22 29.09 0.52
CA ALA A 253 19.33 28.51 1.28
C ALA A 253 19.88 27.23 0.65
N ASP A 254 19.13 26.56 -0.21
CA ASP A 254 19.53 25.33 -0.87
C ASP A 254 20.21 25.63 -2.21
N SER A 255 21.28 24.93 -2.54
CA SER A 255 21.99 25.06 -3.82
C SER A 255 21.53 24.05 -4.88
N GLU A 256 20.77 23.02 -4.48
CA GLU A 256 20.31 21.95 -5.35
C GLU A 256 18.81 22.00 -5.58
N SER A 257 18.32 21.17 -6.49
CA SER A 257 16.89 20.94 -6.67
C SER A 257 16.36 20.07 -5.57
N GLY A 258 15.17 20.38 -5.06
CA GLY A 258 14.61 19.63 -3.95
C GLY A 258 13.09 19.78 -3.83
N TYR A 259 12.57 19.17 -2.77
CA TYR A 259 11.18 19.32 -2.37
C TYR A 259 11.04 19.24 -0.85
N PHE A 260 10.00 19.83 -0.35
CA PHE A 260 9.59 19.71 1.05
C PHE A 260 8.10 20.03 1.20
N GLU A 261 7.56 19.58 2.30
CA GLU A 261 6.19 19.90 2.70
C GLU A 261 6.17 21.16 3.56
N HIS A 262 5.19 22.03 3.30
CA HIS A 262 4.99 23.26 4.07
C HIS A 262 3.50 23.59 4.16
N ASN A 263 3.06 24.21 5.28
CA ASN A 263 1.68 24.64 5.45
C ASN A 263 1.52 26.09 4.97
N ILE A 264 0.71 26.30 3.94
CA ILE A 264 0.37 27.64 3.42
C ILE A 264 -1.13 27.86 3.62
N GLY A 265 -1.50 28.92 4.34
CA GLY A 265 -2.92 29.24 4.56
C GLY A 265 -3.74 28.17 5.28
N GLY A 266 -3.09 27.28 6.06
CA GLY A 266 -3.77 26.19 6.76
C GLY A 266 -3.86 24.88 5.95
N SER A 267 -3.44 24.88 4.68
CA SER A 267 -3.39 23.69 3.82
C SER A 267 -1.97 23.19 3.69
N LYS A 268 -1.80 21.88 3.72
CA LYS A 268 -0.51 21.21 3.51
C LYS A 268 -0.20 21.23 2.01
N MET A 269 0.97 21.75 1.63
CA MET A 269 1.44 21.89 0.26
C MET A 269 2.76 21.14 0.06
N LEU A 270 2.93 20.57 -1.11
CA LEU A 270 4.22 20.08 -1.60
C LEU A 270 4.88 21.20 -2.40
N ILE A 271 6.07 21.61 -2.00
CA ILE A 271 6.87 22.63 -2.69
C ILE A 271 8.02 21.94 -3.38
N THR A 272 8.06 22.00 -4.71
CA THR A 272 9.13 21.48 -5.55
C THR A 272 9.87 22.64 -6.19
N TYR A 273 11.19 22.62 -6.21
CA TYR A 273 12.00 23.70 -6.76
C TYR A 273 13.27 23.17 -7.46
N THR A 274 13.74 23.96 -8.42
CA THR A 274 15.03 23.70 -9.10
C THR A 274 16.18 24.40 -8.37
N GLY A 275 17.39 23.91 -8.57
CA GLY A 275 18.59 24.70 -8.32
C GLY A 275 18.62 25.96 -9.20
N PRO A 276 19.55 26.90 -8.94
CA PRO A 276 19.70 28.10 -9.78
C PRO A 276 20.16 27.72 -11.18
N ASP A 277 19.55 28.33 -12.20
CA ASP A 277 19.98 28.22 -13.59
C ASP A 277 21.15 29.21 -13.94
N ALA A 278 21.49 29.30 -15.21
CA ALA A 278 22.53 30.22 -15.68
C ALA A 278 22.21 31.72 -15.47
N LEU A 279 20.94 32.05 -15.25
CA LEU A 279 20.46 33.40 -14.92
C LEU A 279 20.31 33.62 -13.41
N GLU A 280 20.73 32.65 -12.60
CA GLU A 280 20.48 32.60 -11.15
C GLU A 280 18.98 32.59 -10.80
N TRP A 281 18.14 32.09 -11.70
CA TRP A 281 16.69 31.95 -11.50
C TRP A 281 16.40 30.55 -10.97
N ARG A 282 15.35 30.48 -10.15
CA ARG A 282 14.81 29.21 -9.61
C ARG A 282 13.34 29.09 -10.01
N TYR A 283 12.97 27.92 -10.40
CA TYR A 283 11.61 27.57 -10.77
C TYR A 283 10.98 26.84 -9.59
N VAL A 284 9.82 27.31 -9.16
CA VAL A 284 9.13 26.78 -7.96
C VAL A 284 7.73 26.37 -8.35
N ARG A 285 7.31 25.20 -7.87
CA ARG A 285 5.94 24.72 -7.99
C ARG A 285 5.39 24.41 -6.62
N ILE A 286 4.16 24.85 -6.37
CA ILE A 286 3.41 24.58 -5.16
C ILE A 286 2.21 23.73 -5.55
N THR A 287 2.14 22.48 -5.05
CA THR A 287 1.08 21.52 -5.35
C THR A 287 0.32 21.20 -4.06
N PRO A 288 -1.03 21.35 -4.01
CA PRO A 288 -1.81 20.98 -2.85
C PRO A 288 -1.68 19.50 -2.52
N TYR A 289 -1.35 19.19 -1.27
CA TYR A 289 -1.18 17.81 -0.80
C TYR A 289 -2.48 16.98 -0.95
N ASP A 290 -3.63 17.63 -0.77
CA ASP A 290 -4.94 16.98 -0.93
C ASP A 290 -5.18 16.49 -2.37
N GLN A 291 -4.64 17.19 -3.36
CA GLN A 291 -4.71 16.79 -4.76
C GLN A 291 -3.90 15.51 -4.99
N ILE A 292 -2.68 15.45 -4.49
CA ILE A 292 -1.81 14.26 -4.51
C ILE A 292 -2.51 13.09 -3.81
N THR A 293 -3.08 13.34 -2.63
CA THR A 293 -3.75 12.29 -1.84
C THR A 293 -5.11 11.88 -2.40
N SER A 294 -5.79 12.70 -3.20
CA SER A 294 -7.07 12.35 -3.81
C SER A 294 -6.92 11.20 -4.83
N GLU A 295 -5.87 11.23 -5.65
CA GLU A 295 -5.54 10.13 -6.56
C GLU A 295 -5.16 8.86 -5.80
N ILE A 296 -4.36 9.01 -4.72
CA ILE A 296 -4.02 7.90 -3.81
C ILE A 296 -5.29 7.36 -3.14
N ARG A 297 -6.24 8.23 -2.77
CA ARG A 297 -7.51 7.81 -2.15
C ARG A 297 -8.34 6.94 -3.10
N ALA A 298 -8.40 7.27 -4.38
CA ALA A 298 -9.08 6.44 -5.38
C ALA A 298 -8.39 5.06 -5.53
N MET A 299 -7.06 5.03 -5.60
CA MET A 299 -6.30 3.78 -5.63
C MET A 299 -6.46 2.99 -4.33
N ARG A 300 -6.48 3.65 -3.17
CA ARG A 300 -6.73 3.03 -1.86
C ARG A 300 -8.10 2.37 -1.79
N MET A 301 -9.15 3.05 -2.28
CA MET A 301 -10.49 2.46 -2.33
C MET A 301 -10.53 1.22 -3.21
N ASN A 302 -9.90 1.23 -4.36
CA ASN A 302 -9.77 0.05 -5.22
C ASN A 302 -9.03 -1.10 -4.49
N THR A 303 -7.94 -0.80 -3.78
CA THR A 303 -7.20 -1.79 -2.98
C THR A 303 -8.07 -2.40 -1.89
N VAL A 304 -8.91 -1.60 -1.21
CA VAL A 304 -9.87 -2.07 -0.21
C VAL A 304 -10.91 -2.99 -0.85
N TYR A 305 -11.45 -2.64 -2.03
CA TYR A 305 -12.40 -3.50 -2.74
C TYR A 305 -11.77 -4.83 -3.15
N PHE A 306 -10.56 -4.83 -3.73
CA PHE A 306 -9.83 -6.05 -4.09
C PHE A 306 -9.50 -6.90 -2.86
N SER A 307 -9.03 -6.29 -1.78
CA SER A 307 -8.74 -6.99 -0.51
C SER A 307 -10.00 -7.62 0.07
N SER A 308 -11.12 -6.92 0.04
CA SER A 308 -12.43 -7.44 0.50
C SER A 308 -12.90 -8.61 -0.36
N ALA A 309 -12.72 -8.52 -1.68
CA ALA A 309 -13.07 -9.60 -2.60
C ALA A 309 -12.21 -10.86 -2.37
N ILE A 310 -10.89 -10.68 -2.17
CA ILE A 310 -9.95 -11.77 -1.85
C ILE A 310 -10.31 -12.39 -0.50
N LEU A 311 -10.70 -11.59 0.49
CA LEU A 311 -11.10 -12.07 1.82
C LEU A 311 -12.37 -12.91 1.74
N LEU A 312 -13.37 -12.48 0.98
CA LEU A 312 -14.60 -13.24 0.70
C LEU A 312 -14.29 -14.56 -0.01
N LEU A 313 -13.45 -14.53 -1.04
CA LEU A 313 -13.03 -15.71 -1.77
C LEU A 313 -12.25 -16.68 -0.85
N GLY A 314 -11.34 -16.18 -0.04
CA GLY A 314 -10.58 -16.94 0.94
C GLY A 314 -11.49 -17.58 2.00
N PHE A 315 -12.49 -16.85 2.47
CA PHE A 315 -13.52 -17.39 3.36
C PHE A 315 -14.27 -18.56 2.70
N LEU A 316 -14.71 -18.40 1.47
CA LEU A 316 -15.44 -19.42 0.72
C LEU A 316 -14.58 -20.67 0.50
N ILE A 317 -13.31 -20.49 0.13
CA ILE A 317 -12.32 -21.59 0.00
C ILE A 317 -12.10 -22.27 1.35
N SER A 318 -11.97 -21.50 2.45
CA SER A 318 -11.77 -22.03 3.81
C SER A 318 -12.95 -22.92 4.24
N VAL A 319 -14.17 -22.50 3.94
CA VAL A 319 -15.38 -23.31 4.23
C VAL A 319 -15.35 -24.61 3.41
N ILE A 320 -15.05 -24.55 2.12
CA ILE A 320 -14.97 -25.73 1.26
C ILE A 320 -13.86 -26.68 1.73
N LEU A 321 -12.68 -26.16 2.04
CA LEU A 321 -11.54 -26.95 2.52
C LEU A 321 -11.84 -27.58 3.88
N SER A 322 -12.43 -26.81 4.79
CA SER A 322 -12.85 -27.31 6.10
C SER A 322 -13.84 -28.47 5.98
N MET A 323 -14.84 -28.34 5.09
CA MET A 323 -15.80 -29.43 4.82
C MET A 323 -15.13 -30.65 4.18
N ARG A 324 -14.19 -30.44 3.26
CA ARG A 324 -13.46 -31.55 2.59
C ARG A 324 -12.52 -32.28 3.54
N LEU A 325 -11.81 -31.56 4.40
CA LEU A 325 -10.87 -32.17 5.36
C LEU A 325 -11.58 -32.79 6.55
N TYR A 326 -12.72 -32.25 6.98
CA TYR A 326 -13.50 -32.76 8.08
C TYR A 326 -14.01 -34.20 7.82
N LYS A 327 -14.56 -34.47 6.62
CA LYS A 327 -15.12 -35.78 6.28
C LYS A 327 -14.11 -36.93 6.45
N PRO A 328 -12.92 -36.94 5.85
CA PRO A 328 -11.95 -38.04 6.00
C PRO A 328 -11.42 -38.15 7.43
N ILE A 329 -11.18 -37.04 8.13
CA ILE A 329 -10.71 -37.08 9.52
C ILE A 329 -11.75 -37.72 10.43
N HIS A 330 -13.01 -37.36 10.29
CA HIS A 330 -14.11 -37.99 11.06
C HIS A 330 -14.22 -39.48 10.77
N THR A 331 -14.08 -39.90 9.52
CA THR A 331 -14.13 -41.32 9.13
C THR A 331 -12.98 -42.10 9.75
N VAL A 332 -11.75 -41.56 9.74
CA VAL A 332 -10.58 -42.20 10.34
C VAL A 332 -10.72 -42.33 11.87
N LEU A 333 -11.14 -41.26 12.54
CA LEU A 333 -11.38 -41.31 14.00
C LEU A 333 -12.44 -42.33 14.39
N HIS A 334 -13.54 -42.37 13.63
CA HIS A 334 -14.60 -43.36 13.89
C HIS A 334 -14.08 -44.80 13.68
N ARG A 335 -13.26 -45.01 12.65
CA ARG A 335 -12.70 -46.35 12.36
C ARG A 335 -11.69 -46.79 13.42
N VAL A 336 -10.89 -45.88 13.94
CA VAL A 336 -9.99 -46.16 15.08
C VAL A 336 -10.79 -46.61 16.31
N HIS A 337 -11.85 -45.88 16.68
CA HIS A 337 -12.68 -46.26 17.81
C HIS A 337 -13.38 -47.61 17.60
N THR A 338 -13.85 -47.90 16.39
CA THR A 338 -14.47 -49.19 16.07
C THR A 338 -13.46 -50.32 16.19
N LEU A 339 -12.25 -50.16 15.65
CA LEU A 339 -11.16 -51.13 15.75
C LEU A 339 -10.71 -51.38 17.20
N GLU A 340 -10.64 -50.33 18.02
CA GLU A 340 -10.35 -50.50 19.45
C GLU A 340 -11.42 -51.33 20.17
N ASN A 341 -12.68 -51.08 19.90
CA ASN A 341 -13.78 -51.85 20.48
C ASN A 341 -13.81 -53.30 19.99
N GLU A 342 -13.62 -53.50 18.67
CA GLU A 342 -13.49 -54.86 18.12
C GLU A 342 -12.31 -55.61 18.71
N ARG A 343 -11.15 -54.96 18.89
CA ARG A 343 -10.00 -55.56 19.54
C ARG A 343 -10.29 -55.97 21.01
N ARG A 344 -10.98 -55.12 21.77
CA ARG A 344 -11.36 -55.44 23.15
C ARG A 344 -12.31 -56.64 23.22
N ASN A 345 -13.34 -56.65 22.35
CA ASN A 345 -14.29 -57.77 22.29
C ASN A 345 -13.61 -59.06 21.88
N ASN A 346 -12.72 -59.04 20.87
CA ASN A 346 -12.00 -60.22 20.42
C ASN A 346 -11.07 -60.76 21.53
N MET A 347 -10.36 -59.90 22.29
CA MET A 347 -9.55 -60.29 23.41
C MET A 347 -10.37 -60.92 24.51
N GLN A 348 -11.58 -60.48 24.78
CA GLN A 348 -12.48 -61.07 25.76
C GLN A 348 -12.95 -62.43 25.32
N ILE A 349 -13.33 -62.63 24.05
CA ILE A 349 -13.75 -63.93 23.51
C ILE A 349 -12.63 -64.95 23.58
N ILE A 350 -11.41 -64.55 23.18
CA ILE A 350 -10.22 -65.43 23.22
C ILE A 350 -9.94 -65.84 24.69
N ARG A 351 -9.98 -64.91 25.59
CA ARG A 351 -9.75 -65.18 27.04
C ARG A 351 -10.77 -66.14 27.60
N GLU A 352 -12.06 -65.94 27.34
CA GLU A 352 -13.11 -66.83 27.77
C GLU A 352 -12.98 -68.24 27.19
N SER A 353 -12.61 -68.33 25.90
CA SER A 353 -12.36 -69.65 25.27
C SER A 353 -11.18 -70.36 25.88
N LEU A 354 -10.05 -69.69 26.12
CA LEU A 354 -8.86 -70.30 26.75
C LEU A 354 -9.17 -70.86 28.13
N LEU A 355 -9.86 -70.04 28.95
CA LEU A 355 -10.27 -70.45 30.27
C LEU A 355 -11.28 -71.60 30.27
N ARG A 356 -12.23 -71.60 29.34
CA ARG A 356 -13.21 -72.66 29.19
C ARG A 356 -12.58 -73.99 28.80
N ASP A 357 -11.67 -73.96 27.79
CA ASP A 357 -10.99 -75.15 27.29
C ASP A 357 -10.06 -75.78 28.36
N TYR A 358 -9.41 -74.94 29.17
CA TYR A 358 -8.62 -75.36 30.33
C TYR A 358 -9.50 -76.01 31.41
N LEU A 359 -10.60 -75.37 31.81
CA LEU A 359 -11.52 -75.86 32.83
C LEU A 359 -12.21 -77.16 32.36
N LEU A 360 -12.43 -77.36 31.09
CA LEU A 360 -13.00 -78.62 30.57
C LEU A 360 -11.97 -79.69 30.29
N GLY A 361 -10.69 -79.42 30.58
CA GLY A 361 -9.60 -80.43 30.33
C GLY A 361 -9.41 -80.75 28.82
N ARG A 362 -9.86 -79.85 27.92
CA ARG A 362 -9.76 -80.09 26.46
C ARG A 362 -8.34 -79.88 25.92
N VAL A 363 -7.56 -79.14 26.67
CA VAL A 363 -6.20 -78.81 26.29
C VAL A 363 -5.29 -78.95 27.50
N GLU A 364 -4.24 -79.75 27.38
CA GLU A 364 -3.20 -79.87 28.39
C GLU A 364 -2.19 -78.74 28.31
N TYR A 365 -2.47 -77.66 29.02
CA TYR A 365 -1.48 -76.55 29.16
C TYR A 365 -0.66 -76.82 30.43
N SER A 366 0.66 -76.62 30.38
CA SER A 366 1.38 -76.42 31.66
C SER A 366 0.91 -75.10 32.30
N PRO A 367 0.77 -75.00 33.66
CA PRO A 367 0.25 -73.79 34.32
C PRO A 367 0.94 -72.51 33.90
N GLY A 368 2.26 -72.49 33.67
CA GLY A 368 3.03 -71.33 33.25
C GLY A 368 2.69 -70.89 31.78
N MET A 369 2.50 -71.86 30.85
CA MET A 369 2.18 -71.55 29.48
C MET A 369 0.76 -70.95 29.34
N LEU A 370 -0.19 -71.47 30.14
CA LEU A 370 -1.54 -70.91 30.17
C LEU A 370 -1.52 -69.48 30.76
N GLN A 371 -0.74 -69.27 31.81
CA GLN A 371 -0.61 -67.95 32.44
C GLN A 371 -0.05 -66.90 31.49
N ASP A 372 0.96 -67.26 30.68
CA ASP A 372 1.51 -66.34 29.69
C ASP A 372 0.52 -66.01 28.56
N GLN A 373 -0.27 -66.99 28.14
CA GLN A 373 -1.33 -66.76 27.14
C GLN A 373 -2.45 -65.89 27.73
N LEU A 374 -2.92 -66.14 28.94
CA LEU A 374 -3.94 -65.33 29.61
C LEU A 374 -3.46 -63.90 29.86
N ARG A 375 -2.18 -63.75 30.22
CA ARG A 375 -1.60 -62.40 30.40
C ARG A 375 -1.58 -61.64 29.07
N SER A 376 -1.29 -62.28 27.96
CA SER A 376 -1.27 -61.66 26.61
C SER A 376 -2.65 -61.17 26.17
N VAL A 377 -3.74 -61.79 26.65
CA VAL A 377 -5.14 -61.37 26.38
C VAL A 377 -5.74 -60.51 27.51
N GLY A 378 -4.91 -60.08 28.48
CA GLY A 378 -5.30 -59.17 29.53
C GLY A 378 -6.14 -59.74 30.65
N SER A 379 -5.96 -61.08 30.95
CA SER A 379 -6.58 -61.70 32.12
C SER A 379 -6.07 -61.11 33.45
N LYS A 380 -6.95 -60.97 34.41
CA LYS A 380 -6.66 -60.47 35.75
C LYS A 380 -6.38 -61.55 36.74
N VAL A 381 -6.79 -62.79 36.41
CA VAL A 381 -6.68 -63.96 37.32
C VAL A 381 -5.39 -64.69 37.01
N ARG A 382 -4.71 -65.19 38.09
CA ARG A 382 -3.55 -66.06 37.99
C ARG A 382 -3.99 -67.52 38.09
N VAL A 383 -3.58 -68.31 37.17
CA VAL A 383 -3.88 -69.75 37.13
C VAL A 383 -2.67 -70.63 37.53
N ASP A 384 -1.49 -69.99 37.75
CA ASP A 384 -0.27 -70.62 38.23
C ASP A 384 -0.13 -70.71 39.76
N GLY A 385 -1.12 -70.08 40.44
CA GLY A 385 -1.21 -70.07 41.90
C GLY A 385 -2.47 -70.77 42.46
N CYS A 386 -2.83 -70.48 43.72
CA CYS A 386 -4.09 -70.91 44.28
C CYS A 386 -5.26 -70.12 43.75
N PHE A 387 -6.24 -70.76 43.17
CA PHE A 387 -7.49 -70.15 42.75
C PHE A 387 -8.68 -70.95 43.24
N MET A 388 -9.80 -70.24 43.47
CA MET A 388 -11.08 -70.87 43.83
C MET A 388 -12.01 -70.86 42.62
N LEU A 389 -12.82 -71.92 42.52
CA LEU A 389 -13.86 -71.99 41.47
C LEU A 389 -15.23 -71.97 42.15
N VAL A 390 -16.05 -71.06 41.69
CA VAL A 390 -17.49 -71.01 42.10
C VAL A 390 -18.32 -71.34 40.90
N LEU A 391 -19.06 -72.45 40.99
CA LEU A 391 -19.99 -72.84 39.90
C LEU A 391 -21.38 -72.34 40.22
N LEU A 392 -21.88 -71.48 39.35
CA LEU A 392 -23.24 -70.98 39.31
C LEU A 392 -24.04 -71.75 38.28
N LYS A 393 -25.19 -72.28 38.64
CA LYS A 393 -26.01 -73.03 37.70
C LYS A 393 -27.45 -72.57 37.78
N ILE A 394 -28.01 -72.35 36.60
CA ILE A 394 -29.45 -71.99 36.48
C ILE A 394 -30.26 -73.27 36.68
N ASP A 395 -31.10 -73.28 37.71
CA ASP A 395 -32.00 -74.41 37.93
C ASP A 395 -33.05 -74.52 36.86
N HIS A 396 -33.40 -75.71 36.45
CA HIS A 396 -34.37 -75.97 35.37
C HIS A 396 -34.03 -75.31 34.08
N TYR A 397 -32.74 -75.23 33.68
CA TYR A 397 -32.26 -74.52 32.48
C TYR A 397 -33.08 -74.82 31.24
N LYS A 398 -33.50 -76.04 30.96
CA LYS A 398 -34.29 -76.42 29.81
C LYS A 398 -35.65 -75.69 29.82
N ALA A 399 -36.33 -75.66 30.94
CA ALA A 399 -37.61 -74.97 31.07
C ALA A 399 -37.44 -73.46 30.95
N ALA A 400 -36.33 -72.91 31.47
CA ALA A 400 -35.99 -71.50 31.32
C ALA A 400 -35.66 -71.16 29.84
N LEU A 401 -34.99 -72.09 29.15
CA LEU A 401 -34.72 -71.88 27.70
C LEU A 401 -36.01 -71.87 26.85
N ASP A 402 -36.94 -72.77 27.17
CA ASP A 402 -38.25 -72.79 26.49
C ASP A 402 -39.09 -71.52 26.78
N GLN A 403 -38.92 -70.95 27.99
CA GLN A 403 -39.66 -69.77 28.40
C GLN A 403 -39.04 -68.44 27.88
N TYR A 404 -37.73 -68.31 27.89
CA TYR A 404 -37.04 -67.04 27.62
C TYR A 404 -36.30 -67.03 26.26
N GLY A 405 -36.12 -68.19 25.61
CA GLY A 405 -35.48 -68.28 24.32
C GLY A 405 -34.07 -67.64 24.28
N ASP A 406 -33.85 -66.75 23.31
CA ASP A 406 -32.59 -66.02 23.15
C ASP A 406 -32.34 -64.97 24.27
N ASP A 407 -33.35 -64.52 24.98
CA ASP A 407 -33.20 -63.59 26.11
C ASP A 407 -32.50 -64.27 27.29
N LEU A 408 -32.52 -65.63 27.40
CA LEU A 408 -31.79 -66.37 28.41
C LEU A 408 -30.27 -66.14 28.33
N LYS A 409 -29.71 -65.94 27.14
CA LYS A 409 -28.28 -65.57 26.93
C LYS A 409 -27.98 -64.20 27.52
N LEU A 410 -28.91 -63.28 27.39
CA LEU A 410 -28.75 -61.91 27.97
C LEU A 410 -28.83 -61.98 29.51
N ILE A 411 -29.73 -62.81 30.04
CA ILE A 411 -29.82 -63.06 31.49
C ILE A 411 -28.54 -63.71 32.03
N GLN A 412 -27.97 -64.72 31.36
CA GLN A 412 -26.69 -65.32 31.70
C GLN A 412 -25.54 -64.29 31.68
N TYR A 413 -25.50 -63.41 30.68
CA TYR A 413 -24.52 -62.35 30.59
C TYR A 413 -24.69 -61.35 31.76
N ALA A 414 -25.91 -60.94 32.06
CA ALA A 414 -26.18 -60.08 33.20
C ALA A 414 -25.78 -60.69 34.53
N MET A 415 -26.14 -61.97 34.77
CA MET A 415 -25.70 -62.73 35.94
C MET A 415 -24.20 -62.80 36.06
N SER A 416 -23.50 -63.12 34.95
CA SER A 416 -22.03 -63.15 34.91
C SER A 416 -21.40 -61.81 35.33
N ASN A 417 -21.95 -60.69 34.84
CA ASN A 417 -21.47 -59.35 35.15
C ASN A 417 -21.75 -58.95 36.62
N ILE A 418 -22.92 -59.28 37.14
CA ILE A 418 -23.28 -58.98 38.52
C ILE A 418 -22.42 -59.78 39.45
N CYS A 419 -22.19 -61.08 39.19
CA CYS A 419 -21.35 -61.95 40.03
C CYS A 419 -19.87 -61.46 39.94
N LEU A 420 -19.40 -61.05 38.79
CA LEU A 420 -18.06 -60.47 38.68
C LEU A 420 -17.92 -59.15 39.46
N GLU A 421 -18.93 -58.31 39.46
CA GLU A 421 -18.91 -57.07 40.20
C GLU A 421 -18.86 -57.31 41.73
N ILE A 422 -19.68 -58.20 42.15
CA ILE A 422 -19.70 -58.61 43.58
C ILE A 422 -18.34 -59.27 43.97
N ALA A 423 -17.78 -60.16 43.15
CA ALA A 423 -16.52 -60.79 43.41
C ALA A 423 -15.32 -59.85 43.36
N ALA A 424 -15.37 -58.79 42.46
CA ALA A 424 -14.30 -57.84 42.29
C ALA A 424 -14.03 -56.96 43.52
N ASP A 425 -14.98 -56.84 44.41
CA ASP A 425 -14.79 -56.13 45.69
C ASP A 425 -13.71 -56.81 46.59
N THR A 426 -13.54 -58.12 46.46
CA THR A 426 -12.65 -58.91 47.37
C THR A 426 -11.56 -59.67 46.61
N TYR A 427 -11.87 -60.14 45.39
CA TYR A 427 -11.00 -61.05 44.62
C TYR A 427 -10.75 -60.51 43.20
N ARG A 428 -9.64 -60.86 42.61
CA ARG A 428 -9.50 -60.76 41.14
C ARG A 428 -10.27 -61.92 40.54
N ALA A 429 -11.35 -61.60 39.88
CA ALA A 429 -12.30 -62.59 39.38
C ALA A 429 -12.45 -62.56 37.87
N GLU A 430 -12.68 -63.68 37.21
CA GLU A 430 -13.14 -63.83 35.90
C GLU A 430 -14.28 -64.81 35.78
N ALA A 431 -15.29 -64.48 34.96
CA ALA A 431 -16.40 -65.36 34.71
C ALA A 431 -16.25 -66.07 33.35
N VAL A 432 -16.52 -67.32 33.34
CA VAL A 432 -16.49 -68.17 32.15
C VAL A 432 -17.85 -68.82 31.97
N ASN A 433 -18.46 -68.58 30.85
CA ASN A 433 -19.73 -69.25 30.51
C ASN A 433 -19.41 -70.66 30.00
N MET A 434 -19.82 -71.67 30.72
CA MET A 434 -19.56 -73.07 30.40
C MET A 434 -20.62 -73.70 29.50
N GLY A 435 -21.68 -72.93 29.20
CA GLY A 435 -22.86 -73.46 28.48
C GLY A 435 -23.91 -74.10 29.38
N GLU A 436 -25.03 -74.46 28.82
CA GLU A 436 -26.16 -75.14 29.49
C GLU A 436 -26.56 -74.51 30.88
N GLY A 437 -26.53 -73.16 30.96
CA GLY A 437 -26.92 -72.44 32.12
C GLY A 437 -25.85 -72.44 33.26
N SER A 438 -24.65 -72.88 32.98
CA SER A 438 -23.58 -72.93 33.95
C SER A 438 -22.55 -71.83 33.71
N ILE A 439 -22.20 -71.07 34.73
CA ILE A 439 -21.19 -70.03 34.75
C ILE A 439 -20.17 -70.40 35.83
N VAL A 440 -18.89 -70.41 35.51
CA VAL A 440 -17.81 -70.61 36.47
C VAL A 440 -17.13 -69.28 36.74
N LEU A 441 -17.04 -68.91 37.97
CA LEU A 441 -16.22 -67.78 38.41
C LEU A 441 -14.87 -68.31 38.87
N LEU A 442 -13.81 -67.81 38.27
CA LEU A 442 -12.46 -68.01 38.71
C LEU A 442 -12.07 -66.83 39.62
N LEU A 443 -11.71 -67.17 40.87
CA LEU A 443 -11.31 -66.24 41.92
C LEU A 443 -9.83 -66.44 42.22
N ASP A 444 -9.01 -65.46 42.06
CA ASP A 444 -7.59 -65.50 42.44
C ASP A 444 -7.51 -65.39 43.97
N ALA A 445 -7.07 -66.44 44.64
CA ALA A 445 -6.91 -66.49 46.07
C ALA A 445 -5.42 -66.35 46.42
N ASP A 446 -4.99 -65.10 46.71
CA ASP A 446 -3.67 -64.95 47.35
C ASP A 446 -3.66 -65.69 48.66
N GLU A 447 -2.54 -66.31 49.08
CA GLU A 447 -2.40 -67.12 50.27
C GLU A 447 -2.83 -66.40 51.58
N GLU A 448 -2.84 -65.11 51.61
CA GLU A 448 -3.33 -64.29 52.76
C GLU A 448 -4.85 -64.17 52.85
N ILE A 449 -5.58 -64.40 51.77
CA ILE A 449 -7.06 -64.21 51.70
C ILE A 449 -7.80 -65.58 51.77
N ALA A 450 -7.08 -66.67 51.77
CA ALA A 450 -7.64 -68.02 51.92
C ALA A 450 -8.25 -68.29 53.31
N ASP A 451 -8.42 -67.24 54.13
CA ASP A 451 -9.07 -67.41 55.43
C ASP A 451 -10.58 -67.69 55.22
N ALA A 452 -11.01 -68.81 55.79
CA ALA A 452 -12.27 -69.48 55.57
C ALA A 452 -13.56 -68.65 55.86
N GLY A 453 -13.43 -67.35 56.18
CA GLY A 453 -14.55 -66.49 56.57
C GLY A 453 -15.12 -65.64 55.41
N ALA A 454 -14.33 -65.27 54.38
CA ALA A 454 -14.78 -64.36 53.32
C ALA A 454 -15.64 -65.03 52.22
N LEU A 455 -15.46 -66.30 51.96
CA LEU A 455 -16.19 -67.06 50.94
C LEU A 455 -17.68 -67.24 51.24
N PRO A 456 -18.10 -67.59 52.49
CA PRO A 456 -19.52 -67.68 52.81
C PRO A 456 -20.30 -66.39 52.72
N ASP A 457 -19.65 -65.27 53.01
CA ASP A 457 -20.29 -63.95 52.84
C ASP A 457 -20.37 -63.49 51.38
N LEU A 458 -19.39 -63.85 50.57
CA LEU A 458 -19.46 -63.64 49.10
C LEU A 458 -20.59 -64.46 48.48
N LEU A 459 -20.73 -65.73 48.83
CA LEU A 459 -21.77 -66.66 48.37
C LEU A 459 -23.19 -66.22 48.80
N LYS A 460 -23.32 -65.56 49.92
CA LYS A 460 -24.64 -65.02 50.40
C LYS A 460 -25.03 -63.75 49.63
N ARG A 461 -24.05 -63.00 49.12
CA ARG A 461 -24.27 -61.78 48.31
C ARG A 461 -24.54 -62.10 46.83
N MET A 462 -24.03 -63.20 46.31
CA MET A 462 -24.30 -63.73 44.99
C MET A 462 -25.68 -64.39 44.91
#